data_5f5ab5e022e03c97fdc0697057573cd8
#
_entry.id   5f5ab5e022e03c97fdc0697057573cd8
#
_cell.length_a   1.000
_cell.length_b   1.000
_cell.length_c   1.000
_cell.angle_alpha   90.00
_cell.angle_beta   90.00
_cell.angle_gamma   90.00
#
_symmetry.space_group_name_H-M   'P 1'
#
loop_
_entity.id
_entity.type
_entity.pdbx_description
1 polymer ?
#
loop_
_entity_poly.entity_id
_entity_poly.type
_entity_poly.pdbx_seq_one_letter_code
_entity_poly.pdbx_strand_id
1 'polypeptide(L)'
;MLPSINCNGRLLSLEKPLIMGILNYTEDSFYDGAYYFGDKKKYLARVETMLMEQADIIDIGVMSTRPAAIDLSEEEELKRIKEVVSEVVKHFPTAIISVDTWRAAVAREAVDLGACIINDISGGEFDNTMFPTVASLKVPYIMMHTSGKPAVMQQYTSYNDVVKDIFYYLSQRLETL
;
A
#
# COMPACT_ATOMS: atom_id res chain seq x y z
N MET A 1 -24.46 13.54 0.16
CA MET A 1 -23.02 13.90 0.02
C MET A 1 -22.39 12.82 -0.82
N LEU A 2 -21.67 13.15 -1.87
CA LEU A 2 -21.04 12.14 -2.73
C LEU A 2 -19.92 11.43 -1.95
N PRO A 3 -19.74 10.10 -2.12
CA PRO A 3 -18.71 9.38 -1.42
C PRO A 3 -17.33 9.91 -1.87
N SER A 4 -16.54 10.38 -0.92
CA SER A 4 -15.19 10.88 -1.19
C SER A 4 -14.28 10.58 -0.01
N ILE A 5 -13.00 10.46 -0.28
CA ILE A 5 -11.94 10.31 0.73
C ILE A 5 -11.01 11.51 0.68
N ASN A 6 -10.46 11.87 1.84
CA ASN A 6 -9.52 12.98 1.95
C ASN A 6 -8.08 12.44 1.87
N CYS A 7 -7.42 12.73 0.76
CA CYS A 7 -6.03 12.36 0.50
C CYS A 7 -5.13 13.58 0.74
N ASN A 8 -4.74 13.82 1.99
CA ASN A 8 -3.88 14.92 2.42
C ASN A 8 -4.40 16.30 1.94
N GLY A 9 -5.68 16.60 2.24
CA GLY A 9 -6.34 17.86 1.84
C GLY A 9 -6.94 17.86 0.43
N ARG A 10 -6.72 16.83 -0.36
CA ARG A 10 -7.37 16.62 -1.68
C ARG A 10 -8.53 15.64 -1.54
N LEU A 11 -9.72 16.04 -1.97
CA LEU A 11 -10.88 15.17 -1.99
C LEU A 11 -10.85 14.30 -3.26
N LEU A 12 -10.76 12.99 -3.07
CA LEU A 12 -10.86 12.01 -4.13
C LEU A 12 -12.28 11.44 -4.15
N SER A 13 -13.02 11.66 -5.25
CA SER A 13 -14.39 11.17 -5.43
C SER A 13 -14.40 9.66 -5.67
N LEU A 14 -15.31 8.96 -5.02
CA LEU A 14 -15.56 7.53 -5.22
C LEU A 14 -16.84 7.26 -6.01
N GLU A 15 -17.35 8.24 -6.75
CA GLU A 15 -18.56 8.07 -7.61
C GLU A 15 -18.34 7.09 -8.76
N LYS A 16 -17.11 6.96 -9.20
CA LYS A 16 -16.69 6.03 -10.25
C LYS A 16 -15.58 5.12 -9.70
N PRO A 17 -15.46 3.91 -10.23
CA PRO A 17 -14.27 3.10 -9.95
C PRO A 17 -12.98 3.86 -10.27
N LEU A 18 -12.02 3.79 -9.37
CA LEU A 18 -10.71 4.37 -9.53
C LEU A 18 -9.70 3.29 -9.91
N ILE A 19 -8.70 3.68 -10.70
CA ILE A 19 -7.62 2.78 -11.11
C ILE A 19 -6.41 3.05 -10.24
N MET A 20 -5.97 2.02 -9.52
CA MET A 20 -4.74 2.04 -8.73
C MET A 20 -3.63 1.30 -9.50
N GLY A 21 -2.67 2.06 -10.02
CA GLY A 21 -1.49 1.53 -10.69
C GLY A 21 -0.44 1.09 -9.68
N ILE A 22 0.09 -0.13 -9.83
CA ILE A 22 1.04 -0.71 -8.88
C ILE A 22 2.47 -0.51 -9.38
N LEU A 23 3.31 0.07 -8.53
CA LEU A 23 4.76 0.14 -8.70
C LEU A 23 5.44 -0.76 -7.67
N ASN A 24 5.86 -1.96 -8.11
CA ASN A 24 6.68 -2.84 -7.29
C ASN A 24 8.15 -2.48 -7.44
N TYR A 25 8.76 -1.97 -6.37
CA TYR A 25 10.20 -1.67 -6.32
C TYR A 25 10.92 -2.74 -5.49
N THR A 26 11.02 -3.94 -6.06
CA THR A 26 11.55 -5.14 -5.40
C THR A 26 12.57 -5.85 -6.28
N GLU A 27 13.56 -6.51 -5.67
CA GLU A 27 14.59 -7.28 -6.40
C GLU A 27 14.01 -8.53 -7.08
N ASP A 28 12.92 -9.09 -6.53
CA ASP A 28 12.38 -10.40 -6.86
C ASP A 28 10.98 -10.37 -7.49
N SER A 29 10.59 -9.36 -8.23
CA SER A 29 9.25 -9.29 -8.78
C SER A 29 9.05 -10.16 -10.03
N PHE A 30 7.95 -10.97 -10.11
CA PHE A 30 7.61 -11.81 -11.26
C PHE A 30 7.27 -11.01 -12.52
N TYR A 31 6.72 -9.80 -12.32
CA TYR A 31 6.28 -9.00 -13.46
C TYR A 31 7.32 -7.94 -13.82
N ASP A 32 7.59 -6.99 -12.94
CA ASP A 32 8.38 -5.82 -13.31
C ASP A 32 9.34 -5.30 -12.22
N GLY A 33 9.27 -5.79 -10.99
CA GLY A 33 9.99 -5.18 -9.86
C GLY A 33 11.51 -5.17 -10.02
N ALA A 34 12.09 -6.32 -10.43
CA ALA A 34 13.52 -6.41 -10.68
C ALA A 34 13.98 -5.49 -11.83
N TYR A 35 13.08 -5.16 -12.75
CA TYR A 35 13.37 -4.24 -13.85
C TYR A 35 13.50 -2.79 -13.40
N TYR A 36 12.78 -2.40 -12.35
CA TYR A 36 12.75 -1.02 -11.84
C TYR A 36 13.71 -0.81 -10.67
N PHE A 37 14.09 -1.89 -9.99
CA PHE A 37 14.93 -1.83 -8.79
C PHE A 37 16.30 -1.20 -9.08
N GLY A 38 16.68 -0.19 -8.29
CA GLY A 38 17.95 0.52 -8.44
C GLY A 38 18.05 1.46 -9.66
N ASP A 39 17.02 1.55 -10.50
CA ASP A 39 17.02 2.41 -11.67
C ASP A 39 15.93 3.49 -11.59
N LYS A 40 16.31 4.66 -11.06
CA LYS A 40 15.43 5.81 -10.88
C LYS A 40 14.73 6.24 -12.18
N LYS A 41 15.40 6.21 -13.31
CA LYS A 41 14.80 6.62 -14.58
C LYS A 41 13.68 5.68 -14.99
N LYS A 42 13.86 4.39 -14.78
CA LYS A 42 12.88 3.38 -15.14
C LYS A 42 11.63 3.45 -14.28
N TYR A 43 11.75 3.53 -12.95
CA TYR A 43 10.56 3.56 -12.13
C TYR A 43 9.80 4.89 -12.27
N LEU A 44 10.47 6.03 -12.46
CA LEU A 44 9.80 7.29 -12.76
C LEU A 44 9.08 7.26 -14.12
N ALA A 45 9.70 6.69 -15.16
CA ALA A 45 9.04 6.52 -16.45
C ALA A 45 7.82 5.58 -16.35
N ARG A 46 7.87 4.55 -15.47
CA ARG A 46 6.70 3.69 -15.21
C ARG A 46 5.56 4.47 -14.55
N VAL A 47 5.86 5.28 -13.53
CA VAL A 47 4.86 6.15 -12.89
C VAL A 47 4.24 7.11 -13.90
N GLU A 48 5.07 7.77 -14.72
CA GLU A 48 4.60 8.66 -15.78
C GLU A 48 3.65 7.94 -16.75
N THR A 49 4.02 6.75 -17.20
CA THR A 49 3.18 5.93 -18.07
C THR A 49 1.83 5.62 -17.42
N MET A 50 1.81 5.17 -16.17
CA MET A 50 0.56 4.87 -15.45
C MET A 50 -0.33 6.12 -15.33
N LEU A 51 0.24 7.27 -15.02
CA LEU A 51 -0.49 8.53 -14.94
C LEU A 51 -1.04 8.96 -16.30
N MET A 52 -0.28 8.80 -17.39
CA MET A 52 -0.75 9.06 -18.76
C MET A 52 -1.88 8.11 -19.18
N GLU A 53 -1.84 6.86 -18.71
CA GLU A 53 -2.88 5.84 -18.90
C GLU A 53 -4.06 6.02 -17.92
N GLN A 54 -4.09 7.16 -17.21
CA GLN A 54 -5.20 7.56 -16.32
C GLN A 54 -5.32 6.72 -15.04
N ALA A 55 -4.20 6.24 -14.49
CA ALA A 55 -4.22 5.78 -13.12
C ALA A 55 -4.55 6.94 -12.17
N ASP A 56 -5.51 6.75 -11.28
CA ASP A 56 -5.95 7.74 -10.29
C ASP A 56 -5.03 7.74 -9.07
N ILE A 57 -4.46 6.59 -8.73
CA ILE A 57 -3.61 6.34 -7.57
C ILE A 57 -2.40 5.55 -8.03
N ILE A 58 -1.23 5.85 -7.46
CA ILE A 58 -0.01 5.03 -7.63
C ILE A 58 0.28 4.37 -6.29
N ASP A 59 0.24 3.04 -6.26
CA ASP A 59 0.53 2.23 -5.09
C ASP A 59 1.97 1.72 -5.13
N ILE A 60 2.78 2.15 -4.17
CA ILE A 60 4.21 1.85 -4.12
C ILE A 60 4.47 0.74 -3.10
N GLY A 61 4.92 -0.41 -3.57
CA GLY A 61 5.36 -1.54 -2.76
C GLY A 61 6.86 -1.78 -2.92
N VAL A 62 7.59 -1.84 -1.80
CA VAL A 62 9.04 -2.09 -1.80
C VAL A 62 9.40 -3.47 -1.24
N MET A 63 8.40 -4.22 -0.81
CA MET A 63 8.52 -5.54 -0.24
C MET A 63 7.79 -6.57 -1.11
N SER A 64 8.40 -7.73 -1.30
CA SER A 64 7.75 -8.81 -2.03
C SER A 64 6.84 -9.62 -1.11
N THR A 65 5.58 -9.72 -1.46
CA THR A 65 4.58 -10.53 -0.72
C THR A 65 4.44 -11.95 -1.25
N ARG A 66 5.42 -12.42 -2.02
CA ARG A 66 5.42 -13.77 -2.61
C ARG A 66 5.65 -14.85 -1.57
N PRO A 67 5.14 -16.06 -1.81
CA PRO A 67 5.61 -17.23 -1.10
C PRO A 67 7.13 -17.38 -1.28
N ALA A 68 7.84 -17.56 -0.16
CA ALA A 68 9.32 -17.68 -0.11
C ALA A 68 10.13 -16.39 -0.43
N ALA A 69 9.50 -15.22 -0.54
CA ALA A 69 10.25 -13.97 -0.56
C ALA A 69 11.01 -13.77 0.76
N ILE A 70 12.21 -13.22 0.67
CA ILE A 70 12.98 -12.83 1.84
C ILE A 70 12.29 -11.63 2.49
N ASP A 71 11.94 -11.78 3.77
CA ASP A 71 11.34 -10.69 4.54
C ASP A 71 12.40 -9.58 4.73
N LEU A 72 12.08 -8.38 4.25
CA LEU A 72 12.96 -7.23 4.43
C LEU A 72 12.97 -6.80 5.89
N SER A 73 14.13 -6.38 6.39
CA SER A 73 14.17 -5.66 7.66
C SER A 73 13.41 -4.33 7.56
N GLU A 74 12.87 -3.85 8.67
CA GLU A 74 12.19 -2.54 8.72
C GLU A 74 13.11 -1.41 8.26
N GLU A 75 14.40 -1.47 8.64
CA GLU A 75 15.40 -0.48 8.25
C GLU A 75 15.60 -0.41 6.72
N GLU A 76 15.70 -1.57 6.06
CA GLU A 76 15.85 -1.61 4.61
C GLU A 76 14.55 -1.18 3.89
N GLU A 77 13.37 -1.54 4.43
CA GLU A 77 12.09 -1.07 3.90
C GLU A 77 11.98 0.45 4.01
N LEU A 78 12.28 1.04 5.18
CA LEU A 78 12.32 2.48 5.39
C LEU A 78 13.25 3.19 4.39
N LYS A 79 14.44 2.64 4.16
CA LYS A 79 15.40 3.19 3.21
C LYS A 79 14.84 3.21 1.79
N ARG A 80 14.23 2.11 1.34
CA ARG A 80 13.64 2.01 -0.01
C ARG A 80 12.43 2.94 -0.17
N ILE A 81 11.56 3.02 0.83
CA ILE A 81 10.42 3.94 0.82
C ILE A 81 10.90 5.39 0.74
N LYS A 82 11.90 5.78 1.54
CA LYS A 82 12.49 7.13 1.46
C LYS A 82 12.99 7.45 0.06
N GLU A 83 13.70 6.53 -0.55
CA GLU A 83 14.24 6.72 -1.90
C GLU A 83 13.11 6.90 -2.92
N VAL A 84 12.17 5.96 -2.99
CA VAL A 84 11.18 5.93 -4.08
C VAL A 84 10.09 6.98 -3.88
N VAL A 85 9.50 7.07 -2.68
CA VAL A 85 8.38 7.99 -2.44
C VAL A 85 8.82 9.43 -2.58
N SER A 86 9.98 9.83 -2.01
CA SER A 86 10.47 11.20 -2.14
C SER A 86 10.68 11.63 -3.60
N GLU A 87 11.23 10.73 -4.42
CA GLU A 87 11.46 11.04 -5.84
C GLU A 87 10.17 11.05 -6.64
N VAL A 88 9.23 10.13 -6.37
CA VAL A 88 7.92 10.12 -7.05
C VAL A 88 7.12 11.38 -6.70
N VAL A 89 7.02 11.75 -5.42
CA VAL A 89 6.32 12.97 -4.99
C VAL A 89 6.95 14.23 -5.58
N LYS A 90 8.27 14.28 -5.64
CA LYS A 90 9.01 15.41 -6.24
C LYS A 90 8.72 15.58 -7.73
N HIS A 91 8.66 14.49 -8.49
CA HIS A 91 8.45 14.54 -9.95
C HIS A 91 6.97 14.63 -10.32
N PHE A 92 6.08 14.08 -9.50
CA PHE A 92 4.64 14.03 -9.75
C PHE A 92 3.86 14.60 -8.55
N PRO A 93 3.99 15.90 -8.23
CA PRO A 93 3.44 16.47 -7.00
C PRO A 93 1.90 16.47 -6.94
N THR A 94 1.24 16.21 -8.07
CA THR A 94 -0.22 16.09 -8.15
C THR A 94 -0.71 14.63 -8.07
N ALA A 95 0.16 13.64 -8.15
CA ALA A 95 -0.21 12.24 -8.03
C ALA A 95 -0.70 11.92 -6.61
N ILE A 96 -1.67 11.02 -6.51
CA ILE A 96 -2.11 10.44 -5.26
C ILE A 96 -1.29 9.18 -5.04
N ILE A 97 -0.49 9.17 -3.97
CA ILE A 97 0.42 8.09 -3.66
C ILE A 97 -0.15 7.26 -2.51
N SER A 98 -0.28 5.97 -2.75
CA SER A 98 -0.51 4.91 -1.77
C SER A 98 0.80 4.19 -1.50
N VAL A 99 0.99 3.69 -0.28
CA VAL A 99 2.15 2.87 0.07
C VAL A 99 1.68 1.55 0.66
N ASP A 100 2.15 0.44 0.06
CA ASP A 100 1.90 -0.92 0.53
C ASP A 100 2.91 -1.27 1.62
N THR A 101 2.41 -1.30 2.86
CA THR A 101 3.19 -1.70 4.03
C THR A 101 2.30 -2.12 5.19
N TRP A 102 2.74 -3.09 5.98
CA TRP A 102 2.10 -3.47 7.25
C TRP A 102 2.86 -2.95 8.48
N ARG A 103 3.92 -2.14 8.30
CA ARG A 103 4.73 -1.57 9.39
C ARG A 103 4.34 -0.12 9.65
N ALA A 104 3.95 0.17 10.87
CA ALA A 104 3.51 1.51 11.27
C ALA A 104 4.61 2.58 11.14
N ALA A 105 5.87 2.22 11.40
CA ALA A 105 7.02 3.12 11.24
C ALA A 105 7.20 3.53 9.76
N VAL A 106 7.04 2.56 8.84
CA VAL A 106 7.12 2.79 7.40
C VAL A 106 5.93 3.63 6.92
N ALA A 107 4.71 3.34 7.41
CA ALA A 107 3.52 4.11 7.09
C ALA A 107 3.67 5.60 7.49
N ARG A 108 4.21 5.87 8.69
CA ARG A 108 4.49 7.23 9.15
C ARG A 108 5.47 7.95 8.25
N GLU A 109 6.60 7.33 7.97
CA GLU A 109 7.62 7.90 7.09
C GLU A 109 7.07 8.19 5.69
N ALA A 110 6.30 7.25 5.12
CA ALA A 110 5.69 7.43 3.81
C ALA A 110 4.75 8.65 3.76
N VAL A 111 3.93 8.84 4.78
CA VAL A 111 3.02 10.00 4.88
C VAL A 111 3.80 11.30 5.08
N ASP A 112 4.84 11.31 5.89
CA ASP A 112 5.73 12.46 6.08
C ASP A 112 6.43 12.86 4.77
N LEU A 113 6.68 11.90 3.88
CA LEU A 113 7.24 12.13 2.53
C LEU A 113 6.19 12.56 1.50
N GLY A 114 4.89 12.52 1.83
CA GLY A 114 3.81 12.97 0.97
C GLY A 114 2.89 11.89 0.41
N ALA A 115 3.02 10.64 0.84
CA ALA A 115 2.00 9.63 0.59
C ALA A 115 0.68 10.04 1.26
N CYS A 116 -0.43 9.66 0.63
CA CYS A 116 -1.76 10.08 1.10
C CYS A 116 -2.63 8.90 1.53
N ILE A 117 -2.25 7.67 1.22
CA ILE A 117 -3.01 6.43 1.50
C ILE A 117 -2.03 5.39 2.02
N ILE A 118 -2.45 4.60 3.00
CA ILE A 118 -1.74 3.39 3.42
C ILE A 118 -2.54 2.18 2.99
N ASN A 119 -1.89 1.27 2.27
CA ASN A 119 -2.43 -0.01 1.84
C ASN A 119 -1.77 -1.12 2.68
N ASP A 120 -2.55 -1.82 3.50
CA ASP A 120 -2.02 -2.83 4.42
C ASP A 120 -2.69 -4.19 4.18
N ILE A 121 -1.91 -5.11 3.64
CA ILE A 121 -2.34 -6.48 3.37
C ILE A 121 -2.57 -7.30 4.64
N SER A 122 -2.14 -6.82 5.80
CA SER A 122 -2.35 -7.51 7.08
C SER A 122 -3.65 -7.10 7.77
N GLY A 123 -4.29 -6.01 7.33
CA GLY A 123 -5.43 -5.44 8.04
C GLY A 123 -5.09 -5.03 9.47
N GLY A 124 -3.85 -4.61 9.73
CA GLY A 124 -3.34 -4.20 11.03
C GLY A 124 -2.99 -5.35 11.98
N GLU A 125 -2.86 -6.59 11.49
CA GLU A 125 -2.55 -7.74 12.37
C GLU A 125 -1.06 -7.93 12.63
N PHE A 126 -0.19 -7.50 11.69
CA PHE A 126 1.24 -7.79 11.83
C PHE A 126 1.99 -6.73 12.63
N ASP A 127 1.40 -5.55 12.81
CA ASP A 127 1.90 -4.47 13.65
C ASP A 127 0.74 -3.86 14.46
N ASN A 128 0.71 -4.11 15.77
CA ASN A 128 -0.33 -3.62 16.67
C ASN A 128 -0.34 -2.09 16.84
N THR A 129 0.69 -1.40 16.34
CA THR A 129 0.76 0.06 16.34
C THR A 129 0.26 0.68 15.03
N MET A 130 -0.13 -0.13 14.03
CA MET A 130 -0.61 0.36 12.73
C MET A 130 -1.88 1.21 12.90
N PHE A 131 -2.92 0.71 13.55
CA PHE A 131 -4.19 1.42 13.71
C PHE A 131 -4.04 2.75 14.48
N PRO A 132 -3.40 2.80 15.66
CA PRO A 132 -3.11 4.08 16.30
C PRO A 132 -2.31 5.04 15.41
N THR A 133 -1.42 4.51 14.59
CA THR A 133 -0.61 5.32 13.68
C THR A 133 -1.45 5.93 12.58
N VAL A 134 -2.22 5.16 11.80
CA VAL A 134 -3.04 5.70 10.72
C VAL A 134 -4.13 6.63 11.22
N ALA A 135 -4.72 6.34 12.39
CA ALA A 135 -5.66 7.23 13.05
C ALA A 135 -5.02 8.58 13.38
N SER A 136 -3.77 8.59 13.87
CA SER A 136 -3.03 9.82 14.16
C SER A 136 -2.64 10.61 12.90
N LEU A 137 -2.32 9.90 11.82
CA LEU A 137 -1.96 10.48 10.52
C LEU A 137 -3.17 11.02 9.76
N LYS A 138 -4.39 10.53 10.08
CA LYS A 138 -5.65 10.93 9.44
C LYS A 138 -5.65 10.75 7.92
N VAL A 139 -5.04 9.68 7.46
CA VAL A 139 -5.01 9.29 6.04
C VAL A 139 -5.96 8.12 5.78
N PRO A 140 -6.49 7.97 4.58
CA PRO A 140 -7.21 6.78 4.17
C PRO A 140 -6.36 5.51 4.36
N TYR A 141 -7.03 4.46 4.80
CA TYR A 141 -6.41 3.16 5.04
C TYR A 141 -7.15 2.08 4.28
N ILE A 142 -6.41 1.35 3.45
CA ILE A 142 -6.94 0.21 2.71
C ILE A 142 -6.60 -1.04 3.51
N MET A 143 -7.65 -1.72 3.96
CA MET A 143 -7.57 -2.90 4.81
C MET A 143 -7.87 -4.15 3.99
N MET A 144 -6.95 -5.09 3.97
CA MET A 144 -7.19 -6.39 3.36
C MET A 144 -7.52 -7.46 4.43
N HIS A 145 -8.40 -8.39 4.08
CA HIS A 145 -8.52 -9.64 4.83
C HIS A 145 -7.34 -10.55 4.50
N THR A 146 -6.72 -11.12 5.52
CA THR A 146 -5.69 -12.15 5.38
C THR A 146 -5.92 -13.31 6.31
N SER A 147 -5.55 -14.51 5.90
CA SER A 147 -5.57 -15.72 6.74
C SER A 147 -4.21 -15.99 7.40
N GLY A 148 -3.25 -15.06 7.31
CA GLY A 148 -1.92 -15.20 7.88
C GLY A 148 -0.86 -14.44 7.06
N LYS A 149 0.40 -14.60 7.45
CA LYS A 149 1.52 -13.94 6.75
C LYS A 149 1.64 -14.43 5.30
N PRO A 150 2.19 -13.61 4.37
CA PRO A 150 2.29 -13.95 2.95
C PRO A 150 2.86 -15.34 2.65
N ALA A 151 3.83 -15.79 3.43
CA ALA A 151 4.44 -17.11 3.28
C ALA A 151 3.47 -18.28 3.45
N VAL A 152 2.38 -18.11 4.18
CA VAL A 152 1.44 -19.18 4.57
C VAL A 152 -0.03 -18.87 4.25
N MET A 153 -0.38 -17.64 3.92
CA MET A 153 -1.77 -17.22 3.71
C MET A 153 -2.52 -18.07 2.67
N GLN A 154 -1.82 -18.56 1.65
CA GLN A 154 -2.42 -19.40 0.60
C GLN A 154 -2.72 -20.84 1.06
N GLN A 155 -2.25 -21.25 2.24
CA GLN A 155 -2.53 -22.57 2.81
C GLN A 155 -3.85 -22.59 3.60
N TYR A 156 -4.36 -21.42 3.99
CA TYR A 156 -5.57 -21.26 4.79
C TYR A 156 -6.71 -20.70 3.93
N THR A 157 -7.25 -21.53 3.05
CA THR A 157 -8.29 -21.14 2.08
C THR A 157 -9.65 -21.78 2.36
N SER A 158 -9.80 -22.46 3.49
CA SER A 158 -11.05 -23.10 3.92
C SER A 158 -11.90 -22.14 4.75
N TYR A 159 -13.13 -21.90 4.30
CA TYR A 159 -14.14 -21.07 4.97
C TYR A 159 -15.42 -21.89 5.16
N ASN A 160 -16.15 -21.64 6.24
CA ASN A 160 -17.50 -22.16 6.38
C ASN A 160 -18.49 -21.41 5.46
N ASP A 161 -18.36 -20.08 5.43
CA ASP A 161 -19.07 -19.18 4.54
C ASP A 161 -18.14 -17.98 4.25
N VAL A 162 -17.50 -17.99 3.09
CA VAL A 162 -16.45 -17.01 2.74
C VAL A 162 -16.94 -15.56 2.87
N VAL A 163 -18.20 -15.31 2.52
CA VAL A 163 -18.76 -13.94 2.59
C VAL A 163 -18.95 -13.50 4.03
N LYS A 164 -19.54 -14.35 4.85
CA LYS A 164 -19.78 -14.05 6.27
C LYS A 164 -18.47 -13.98 7.06
N ASP A 165 -17.55 -14.89 6.81
CA ASP A 165 -16.29 -14.96 7.53
C ASP A 165 -15.43 -13.72 7.26
N ILE A 166 -15.33 -13.29 5.99
CA ILE A 166 -14.61 -12.07 5.61
C ILE A 166 -15.33 -10.82 6.13
N PHE A 167 -16.66 -10.76 6.00
CA PHE A 167 -17.44 -9.63 6.51
C PHE A 167 -17.26 -9.48 8.02
N TYR A 168 -17.34 -10.56 8.77
CA TYR A 168 -17.14 -10.57 10.21
C TYR A 168 -15.73 -10.11 10.59
N TYR A 169 -14.72 -10.66 9.93
CA TYR A 169 -13.32 -10.25 10.12
C TYR A 169 -13.13 -8.73 9.92
N LEU A 170 -13.56 -8.21 8.78
CA LEU A 170 -13.40 -6.78 8.47
C LEU A 170 -14.20 -5.89 9.42
N SER A 171 -15.41 -6.33 9.84
CA SER A 171 -16.21 -5.59 10.83
C SER A 171 -15.51 -5.46 12.17
N GLN A 172 -14.93 -6.55 12.68
CA GLN A 172 -14.16 -6.50 13.92
C GLN A 172 -12.92 -5.61 13.83
N ARG A 173 -12.23 -5.63 12.67
CA ARG A 173 -11.07 -4.77 12.46
C ARG A 173 -11.47 -3.29 12.40
N LEU A 174 -12.58 -2.96 11.76
CA LEU A 174 -13.13 -1.60 11.72
C LEU A 174 -13.53 -1.07 13.09
N GLU A 175 -14.05 -1.93 13.99
CA GLU A 175 -14.36 -1.52 15.37
C GLU A 175 -13.11 -1.20 16.19
N THR A 176 -11.96 -1.73 15.79
CA THR A 176 -10.67 -1.52 16.47
C THR A 176 -9.94 -0.29 15.93
N LEU A 177 -10.14 0.04 14.65
CA LEU A 177 -9.56 1.20 13.98
C LEU A 177 -10.20 2.52 14.46
#